data_de9f33b93b70424ef5855c83f4484953
#
_entry.id   de9f33b93b70424ef5855c83f4484953
#
_cell.length_a   1.000
_cell.length_b   1.000
_cell.length_c   1.000
_cell.angle_alpha   90.00
_cell.angle_beta   90.00
_cell.angle_gamma   90.00
#
_symmetry.space_group_name_H-M   'P 1'
#
loop_
_entity.id
_entity.type
_entity.pdbx_description
1 polymer ?
#
loop_
_entity_poly.entity_id
_entity_poly.type
_entity_poly.pdbx_seq_one_letter_code
_entity_poly.pdbx_strand_id
1 'polypeptide(L)'
;MDFSKELCTNGYVPVVKLEEKRSDVNFSVAVMLDAFQDKADSFFLFTGDTDQVGTIDAVRNKLGKRVCVFNPHESFSVNLKTAASYYQNIPRDLPAQCQLPDMIPYGKRGDRFIHRPAAW
;
A
#
# COMPACT_ATOMS: atom_id res chain seq x y z
N MET A 1 11.97 7.57 -25.22
CA MET A 1 11.12 8.61 -25.84
C MET A 1 11.40 9.91 -25.12
N ASP A 2 12.04 10.86 -25.80
CA ASP A 2 12.42 12.15 -25.22
C ASP A 2 11.28 13.15 -25.47
N PHE A 3 10.50 13.45 -24.43
CA PHE A 3 9.38 14.39 -24.47
C PHE A 3 9.81 15.86 -24.27
N SER A 4 11.11 16.12 -24.19
CA SER A 4 11.64 17.46 -23.91
C SER A 4 11.59 18.42 -25.12
N LYS A 5 11.19 17.98 -26.30
CA LYS A 5 11.30 18.73 -27.55
C LYS A 5 9.99 19.17 -28.21
N GLU A 6 8.84 18.84 -27.68
CA GLU A 6 7.58 19.33 -28.24
C GLU A 6 6.99 20.44 -27.35
N LEU A 7 7.45 21.64 -27.57
CA LEU A 7 6.75 22.83 -27.11
C LEU A 7 5.43 22.93 -27.87
N CYS A 8 4.33 22.73 -27.15
CA CYS A 8 3.00 22.79 -27.73
C CYS A 8 2.69 24.18 -28.27
N THR A 9 2.34 24.24 -29.55
CA THR A 9 1.83 25.45 -30.21
C THR A 9 0.47 25.93 -29.70
N ASN A 10 -0.20 25.16 -28.82
CA ASN A 10 -1.56 25.43 -28.34
C ASN A 10 -1.65 25.65 -26.82
N GLY A 11 -0.57 25.95 -26.14
CA GLY A 11 -0.58 26.22 -24.68
C GLY A 11 -0.77 24.96 -23.78
N TYR A 12 -0.75 23.76 -24.35
CA TYR A 12 -0.78 22.51 -23.61
C TYR A 12 0.62 21.89 -23.55
N VAL A 13 1.02 21.46 -22.36
CA VAL A 13 2.27 20.71 -22.15
C VAL A 13 1.91 19.23 -22.00
N PRO A 14 2.43 18.33 -22.86
CA PRO A 14 2.23 16.91 -22.66
C PRO A 14 2.94 16.46 -21.38
N VAL A 15 2.19 15.87 -20.46
CA VAL A 15 2.70 15.34 -19.21
C VAL A 15 2.52 13.84 -19.20
N VAL A 16 3.61 13.11 -18.94
CA VAL A 16 3.52 11.69 -18.63
C VAL A 16 3.13 11.53 -17.17
N LYS A 17 1.88 11.15 -16.92
CA LYS A 17 1.39 10.81 -15.60
C LYS A 17 1.41 9.30 -15.44
N LEU A 18 2.20 8.82 -14.48
CA LEU A 18 2.12 7.44 -14.05
C LEU A 18 0.91 7.31 -13.12
N GLU A 19 -0.07 6.54 -13.54
CA GLU A 19 -1.25 6.25 -12.72
C GLU A 19 -1.22 4.78 -12.31
N GLU A 20 -1.33 4.56 -11.02
CA GLU A 20 -1.63 3.23 -10.50
C GLU A 20 -3.10 2.89 -10.82
N LYS A 21 -3.33 1.67 -11.28
CA LYS A 21 -4.68 1.18 -11.57
C LYS A 21 -4.88 -0.22 -11.03
N ARG A 22 -6.04 -0.45 -10.44
CA ARG A 22 -6.53 -1.75 -9.95
C ARG A 22 -5.94 -2.23 -8.63
N SER A 23 -4.91 -1.61 -8.07
CA SER A 23 -4.27 -2.11 -6.84
C SER A 23 -5.23 -2.08 -5.67
N ASP A 24 -6.01 -1.00 -5.49
CA ASP A 24 -6.98 -0.87 -4.41
C ASP A 24 -8.10 -1.90 -4.52
N VAL A 25 -8.60 -2.12 -5.74
CA VAL A 25 -9.61 -3.15 -5.99
C VAL A 25 -9.05 -4.55 -5.73
N ASN A 26 -7.85 -4.85 -6.22
CA ASN A 26 -7.20 -6.14 -5.99
C ASN A 26 -6.91 -6.38 -4.51
N PHE A 27 -6.50 -5.34 -3.78
CA PHE A 27 -6.30 -5.40 -2.34
C PHE A 27 -7.62 -5.74 -1.62
N SER A 28 -8.70 -5.01 -1.90
CA SER A 28 -10.02 -5.25 -1.32
C SER A 28 -10.52 -6.65 -1.61
N VAL A 29 -10.41 -7.11 -2.86
CA VAL A 29 -10.83 -8.45 -3.29
C VAL A 29 -10.03 -9.54 -2.56
N ALA A 30 -8.71 -9.39 -2.46
CA ALA A 30 -7.85 -10.36 -1.78
C ALA A 30 -8.22 -10.50 -0.30
N VAL A 31 -8.35 -9.37 0.41
CA VAL A 31 -8.70 -9.36 1.83
C VAL A 31 -10.08 -9.99 2.07
N MET A 32 -11.07 -9.64 1.24
CA MET A 32 -12.42 -10.17 1.36
C MET A 32 -12.49 -11.67 1.06
N LEU A 33 -11.80 -12.14 0.02
CA LEU A 33 -11.74 -13.57 -0.33
C LEU A 33 -11.08 -14.39 0.77
N ASP A 34 -9.97 -13.94 1.31
CA ASP A 34 -9.26 -14.63 2.38
C ASP A 34 -10.11 -14.69 3.66
N ALA A 35 -10.83 -13.61 3.97
CA ALA A 35 -11.75 -13.58 5.10
C ALA A 35 -12.96 -14.50 4.90
N PHE A 36 -13.55 -14.48 3.70
CA PHE A 36 -14.69 -15.33 3.35
C PHE A 36 -14.35 -16.83 3.32
N GLN A 37 -13.15 -17.16 2.83
CA GLN A 37 -12.64 -18.54 2.79
C GLN A 37 -12.08 -19.03 4.14
N ASP A 38 -12.20 -18.22 5.18
CA ASP A 38 -11.76 -18.55 6.54
C ASP A 38 -10.25 -18.88 6.64
N LYS A 39 -9.43 -18.22 5.80
CA LYS A 39 -7.98 -18.44 5.78
C LYS A 39 -7.24 -17.81 6.95
N ALA A 40 -7.84 -16.80 7.58
CA ALA A 40 -7.26 -16.10 8.72
C ALA A 40 -8.36 -15.54 9.64
N ASP A 41 -8.05 -15.42 10.91
CA ASP A 41 -8.92 -14.80 11.92
C ASP A 41 -8.61 -13.32 12.14
N SER A 42 -7.40 -12.92 11.77
CA SER A 42 -6.91 -11.55 11.95
C SER A 42 -6.19 -11.07 10.70
N PHE A 43 -6.50 -9.86 10.28
CA PHE A 43 -5.91 -9.18 9.13
C PHE A 43 -5.15 -7.95 9.59
N PHE A 44 -3.90 -7.82 9.17
CA PHE A 44 -3.05 -6.66 9.42
C PHE A 44 -2.87 -5.89 8.13
N LEU A 45 -3.52 -4.74 8.01
CA LEU A 45 -3.57 -3.93 6.81
C LEU A 45 -2.69 -2.69 6.97
N PHE A 46 -1.72 -2.53 6.09
CA PHE A 46 -0.87 -1.35 6.03
C PHE A 46 -1.41 -0.41 4.96
N THR A 47 -2.30 0.49 5.37
CA THR A 47 -2.96 1.42 4.47
C THR A 47 -3.36 2.70 5.18
N GLY A 48 -3.27 3.82 4.48
CA GLY A 48 -3.84 5.11 4.89
C GLY A 48 -5.03 5.52 4.01
N ASP A 49 -5.42 4.65 3.09
CA ASP A 49 -6.48 4.93 2.13
C ASP A 49 -7.86 4.73 2.74
N THR A 50 -8.64 5.80 2.78
CA THR A 50 -10.01 5.78 3.30
C THR A 50 -11.00 5.05 2.40
N ASP A 51 -10.66 4.78 1.15
CA ASP A 51 -11.49 3.98 0.24
C ASP A 51 -11.58 2.53 0.72
N GLN A 52 -10.65 2.09 1.57
CA GLN A 52 -10.67 0.76 2.18
C GLN A 52 -11.64 0.61 3.37
N VAL A 53 -12.26 1.70 3.85
CA VAL A 53 -13.20 1.66 4.98
C VAL A 53 -14.32 0.66 4.75
N GLY A 54 -14.90 0.61 3.54
CA GLY A 54 -15.95 -0.35 3.21
C GLY A 54 -15.49 -1.81 3.29
N THR A 55 -14.27 -2.10 2.82
CA THR A 55 -13.66 -3.42 2.91
C THR A 55 -13.44 -3.84 4.37
N ILE A 56 -12.87 -2.93 5.16
CA ILE A 56 -12.60 -3.16 6.59
C ILE A 56 -13.89 -3.43 7.36
N ASP A 57 -14.92 -2.62 7.12
CA ASP A 57 -16.23 -2.77 7.75
C ASP A 57 -16.88 -4.12 7.39
N ALA A 58 -16.85 -4.49 6.12
CA ALA A 58 -17.40 -5.76 5.65
C ALA A 58 -16.69 -6.95 6.31
N VAL A 59 -15.36 -6.97 6.32
CA VAL A 59 -14.55 -8.04 6.90
C VAL A 59 -14.79 -8.14 8.42
N ARG A 60 -14.84 -7.01 9.11
CA ARG A 60 -15.06 -6.97 10.55
C ARG A 60 -16.49 -7.32 10.95
N ASN A 61 -17.47 -6.64 10.36
CA ASN A 61 -18.85 -6.67 10.85
C ASN A 61 -19.72 -7.70 10.16
N LYS A 62 -19.41 -8.09 8.92
CA LYS A 62 -20.16 -9.13 8.19
C LYS A 62 -19.52 -10.50 8.29
N LEU A 63 -18.18 -10.54 8.22
CA LEU A 63 -17.45 -11.82 8.27
C LEU A 63 -16.87 -12.12 9.66
N GLY A 64 -17.02 -11.23 10.63
CA GLY A 64 -16.64 -11.45 12.03
C GLY A 64 -15.14 -11.57 12.27
N LYS A 65 -14.30 -11.05 11.37
CA LYS A 65 -12.85 -11.14 11.48
C LYS A 65 -12.26 -9.92 12.18
N ARG A 66 -11.09 -10.09 12.78
CA ARG A 66 -10.35 -8.98 13.39
C ARG A 66 -9.55 -8.24 12.32
N VAL A 67 -9.69 -6.92 12.26
CA VAL A 67 -8.94 -6.08 11.32
C VAL A 67 -8.14 -5.03 12.07
N CYS A 68 -6.82 -5.09 11.90
CA CYS A 68 -5.85 -4.14 12.47
C CYS A 68 -5.30 -3.27 11.34
N VAL A 69 -5.43 -1.96 11.44
CA VAL A 69 -4.95 -1.01 10.45
C VAL A 69 -3.73 -0.27 10.95
N PHE A 70 -2.66 -0.29 10.16
CA PHE A 70 -1.44 0.47 10.37
C PHE A 70 -1.33 1.52 9.27
N ASN A 71 -1.56 2.79 9.63
CA ASN A 71 -1.53 3.90 8.70
C ASN A 71 -0.10 4.43 8.53
N PRO A 72 0.48 4.37 7.31
CA PRO A 72 1.82 4.89 7.05
C PRO A 72 1.86 6.42 6.92
N HIS A 73 0.71 7.09 6.79
CA HIS A 73 0.65 8.54 6.71
C HIS A 73 0.75 9.20 8.08
N GLU A 74 1.28 10.41 8.13
CA GLU A 74 1.35 11.20 9.37
C GLU A 74 -0.04 11.65 9.84
N SER A 75 -0.97 11.85 8.91
CA SER A 75 -2.33 12.26 9.21
C SER A 75 -3.13 11.12 9.85
N PHE A 76 -3.77 11.44 10.96
CA PHE A 76 -4.70 10.52 11.61
C PHE A 76 -6.01 10.42 10.82
N SER A 77 -6.50 9.21 10.64
CA SER A 77 -7.79 8.96 9.98
C SER A 77 -8.84 8.45 10.97
N VAL A 78 -9.82 9.30 11.24
CA VAL A 78 -10.97 8.95 12.11
C VAL A 78 -11.78 7.82 11.48
N ASN A 79 -11.97 7.85 10.16
CA ASN A 79 -12.78 6.86 9.44
C ASN A 79 -12.15 5.46 9.52
N LEU A 80 -10.85 5.35 9.26
CA LEU A 80 -10.12 4.07 9.39
C LEU A 80 -10.11 3.57 10.83
N LYS A 81 -9.90 4.47 11.80
CA LYS A 81 -9.94 4.09 13.22
C LYS A 81 -11.30 3.55 13.66
N THR A 82 -12.38 4.16 13.19
CA THR A 82 -13.74 3.73 13.53
C THR A 82 -14.08 2.38 12.91
N ALA A 83 -13.66 2.16 11.66
CA ALA A 83 -13.91 0.91 10.95
C ALA A 83 -13.10 -0.26 11.50
N ALA A 84 -11.85 -0.04 11.88
CA ALA A 84 -10.91 -1.09 12.30
C ALA A 84 -11.20 -1.61 13.73
N SER A 85 -10.77 -2.84 14.00
CA SER A 85 -10.72 -3.39 15.37
C SER A 85 -9.58 -2.77 16.18
N TYR A 86 -8.50 -2.42 15.50
CA TYR A 86 -7.34 -1.73 16.03
C TYR A 86 -6.76 -0.79 14.97
N TYR A 87 -6.33 0.40 15.38
CA TYR A 87 -5.75 1.39 14.48
C TYR A 87 -4.52 2.05 15.11
N GLN A 88 -3.46 2.18 14.33
CA GLN A 88 -2.25 2.89 14.74
C GLN A 88 -1.59 3.57 13.55
N ASN A 89 -1.12 4.81 13.72
CA ASN A 89 -0.18 5.41 12.77
C ASN A 89 1.20 4.78 12.95
N ILE A 90 1.88 4.53 11.84
CA ILE A 90 3.28 4.05 11.86
C ILE A 90 4.17 5.25 12.22
N PRO A 91 5.03 5.14 13.25
CA PRO A 91 5.99 6.19 13.57
C PRO A 91 6.88 6.55 12.38
N ARG A 92 7.13 7.84 12.17
CA ARG A 92 7.88 8.35 11.00
C ARG A 92 9.29 7.78 10.86
N ASP A 93 9.93 7.51 11.98
CA ASP A 93 11.31 6.98 12.06
C ASP A 93 11.38 5.46 11.88
N LEU A 94 10.26 4.75 12.04
CA LEU A 94 10.24 3.30 11.96
C LEU A 94 10.69 2.75 10.59
N PRO A 95 10.26 3.29 9.43
CA PRO A 95 10.72 2.80 8.12
C PRO A 95 12.24 2.89 7.94
N ALA A 96 12.87 3.93 8.50
CA ALA A 96 14.32 4.08 8.46
C ALA A 96 15.05 2.99 9.25
N GLN A 97 14.45 2.53 10.36
CA GLN A 97 15.01 1.45 11.20
C GLN A 97 14.76 0.06 10.59
N CYS A 98 13.77 -0.07 9.71
CA CYS A 98 13.37 -1.34 9.09
C CYS A 98 13.86 -1.46 7.63
N GLN A 99 14.92 -0.74 7.26
CA GLN A 99 15.48 -0.81 5.91
C GLN A 99 16.02 -2.20 5.59
N LEU A 100 15.82 -2.61 4.33
CA LEU A 100 16.45 -3.78 3.79
C LEU A 100 17.97 -3.58 3.68
N PRO A 101 18.79 -4.65 3.68
CA PRO A 101 20.22 -4.55 3.42
C PRO A 101 20.52 -3.82 2.10
N ASP A 102 21.70 -3.19 2.01
CA ASP A 102 22.14 -2.47 0.80
C ASP A 102 22.22 -3.36 -0.43
N MET A 103 22.45 -4.65 -0.22
CA MET A 103 22.45 -5.68 -1.26
C MET A 103 21.56 -6.84 -0.84
N ILE A 104 20.64 -7.22 -1.72
CA ILE A 104 19.73 -8.34 -1.51
C ILE A 104 20.00 -9.37 -2.59
N PRO A 105 20.42 -10.60 -2.23
CA PRO A 105 20.58 -11.67 -3.19
C PRO A 105 19.21 -12.14 -3.70
N TYR A 106 19.11 -12.42 -4.99
CA TYR A 106 17.90 -12.99 -5.59
C TYR A 106 18.22 -14.02 -6.66
N GLY A 107 17.18 -14.75 -7.09
CA GLY A 107 17.31 -15.83 -8.06
C GLY A 107 17.57 -17.19 -7.38
N LYS A 108 17.43 -18.27 -8.16
CA LYS A 108 17.51 -19.64 -7.65
C LYS A 108 18.88 -19.99 -7.06
N ARG A 109 19.95 -19.30 -7.47
CA ARG A 109 21.32 -19.53 -7.01
C ARG A 109 21.86 -18.44 -6.10
N GLY A 110 21.11 -17.34 -5.89
CA GLY A 110 21.57 -16.19 -5.12
C GLY A 110 22.76 -15.44 -5.76
N ASP A 111 22.95 -15.62 -7.07
CA ASP A 111 24.07 -15.05 -7.84
C ASP A 111 23.79 -13.65 -8.40
N ARG A 112 22.57 -13.17 -8.22
CA ARG A 112 22.12 -11.82 -8.61
C ARG A 112 21.84 -10.99 -7.38
N PHE A 113 22.06 -9.69 -7.48
CA PHE A 113 21.86 -8.77 -6.38
C PHE A 113 21.01 -7.56 -6.80
N ILE A 114 20.08 -7.17 -5.93
CA ILE A 114 19.40 -5.89 -6.00
C ILE A 114 20.13 -4.94 -5.05
N HIS A 115 20.57 -3.80 -5.56
CA HIS A 115 21.25 -2.78 -4.79
C HIS A 115 20.29 -1.68 -4.38
N ARG A 116 20.51 -1.09 -3.20
CA ARG A 116 19.80 0.10 -2.78
C ARG A 116 20.06 1.23 -3.78
N PRO A 117 19.00 1.96 -4.24
CA PRO A 117 19.21 3.16 -5.05
C PRO A 117 20.03 4.21 -4.30
N ALA A 118 20.95 4.89 -5.00
CA ALA A 118 21.82 5.90 -4.39
C ALA A 118 21.09 7.13 -3.82
N ALA A 119 19.82 7.31 -4.23
CA ALA A 119 18.97 8.42 -3.76
C ALA A 119 18.20 8.12 -2.46
N TRP A 120 18.43 6.96 -1.84
CA TRP A 120 17.71 6.50 -0.64
C TRP A 120 18.62 6.46 0.57
#